data_827772c10ed206296b3381282a459bab
#
_entry.id   827772c10ed206296b3381282a459bab
#
_cell.length_a   1.000
_cell.length_b   1.000
_cell.length_c   1.000
_cell.angle_alpha   90.00
_cell.angle_beta   90.00
_cell.angle_gamma   90.00
#
_symmetry.space_group_name_H-M   'P 1'
#
loop_
_entity.id
_entity.type
_entity.pdbx_description
1 polymer ?
#
loop_
_entity_poly.entity_id
_entity_poly.type
_entity_poly.pdbx_seq_one_letter_code
_entity_poly.pdbx_strand_id
1 'polypeptide(L)'
;MGQRWQSLVGAGLAGLLALAVVGAGAGAGRAAGAATPPIRHTAGGQLQTSFWLATSSGSLLPFGVPSYGSPTGPLNQPVVGVVPSGDQQGYWMVASDGGLFSYGDAPFYGSTGNIRLNRPVVGLAPSRDQGGYWLVASDGGVFSFGDAVFHGSTGNLTLNQPIVSMAPTPDGQGYWLVAADGGVFTFGDAVFHGSSADTPGDPVQRLVPTRSGRGYWIFRQNGEAGAFGDATTLDPPSEALLMSPVTPGDRAVMFAFEQLGKPYIWGGNGPAGYDCSGLVLASWSHADGIGFARVANDQYHTAGTAVPLSDLQTGDLAFWGHSQTDWTSVYHTALYVGGGRIVEATGDHVQLGSLGQWGTGDLMPGGRRP
;
A
#
# COMPACT_ATOMS: atom_id res chain seq x y z
N MET A 1 17.48 24.57 36.47
CA MET A 1 18.28 24.30 35.28
C MET A 1 17.41 23.42 34.38
N GLY A 2 16.77 24.07 33.42
CA GLY A 2 15.89 23.42 32.49
C GLY A 2 16.68 22.89 31.29
N GLN A 3 16.44 21.66 30.91
CA GLN A 3 16.82 21.20 29.58
C GLN A 3 15.56 20.94 28.77
N ARG A 4 15.41 21.70 27.70
CA ARG A 4 14.42 21.57 26.66
C ARG A 4 14.71 20.27 25.90
N TRP A 5 13.77 19.35 25.88
CA TRP A 5 13.70 18.31 24.86
C TRP A 5 13.03 18.91 23.63
N GLN A 6 13.84 19.27 22.65
CA GLN A 6 13.34 19.58 21.32
C GLN A 6 13.06 18.26 20.62
N SER A 7 11.80 18.14 20.21
CA SER A 7 11.28 17.12 19.31
C SER A 7 12.08 17.03 18.03
N LEU A 8 12.77 15.93 17.83
CA LEU A 8 13.13 15.42 16.51
C LEU A 8 12.03 14.45 16.10
N VAL A 9 10.92 15.00 15.58
CA VAL A 9 10.04 14.25 14.69
C VAL A 9 10.78 14.18 13.37
N GLY A 10 11.40 13.04 13.10
CA GLY A 10 12.04 12.75 11.83
C GLY A 10 11.01 12.85 10.70
N ALA A 11 11.21 13.80 9.81
CA ALA A 11 10.57 13.85 8.52
C ALA A 11 11.09 12.68 7.67
N GLY A 12 10.33 11.60 7.63
CA GLY A 12 10.68 10.44 6.82
C GLY A 12 9.58 9.39 6.89
N LEU A 13 8.49 9.64 6.19
CA LEU A 13 7.48 8.66 5.73
C LEU A 13 6.20 9.37 5.24
N ALA A 14 6.34 10.51 4.57
CA ALA A 14 5.22 11.32 4.10
C ALA A 14 4.92 11.11 2.61
N GLY A 15 5.07 9.89 2.06
CA GLY A 15 4.94 9.72 0.61
C GLY A 15 3.94 8.68 0.12
N LEU A 16 3.75 7.57 0.83
CA LEU A 16 2.91 6.46 0.37
C LEU A 16 1.99 5.97 1.47
N LEU A 17 0.69 6.19 1.31
CA LEU A 17 -0.24 6.05 2.41
C LEU A 17 -1.40 5.09 2.17
N ALA A 18 -1.58 4.51 1.00
CA ALA A 18 -2.69 3.60 0.81
C ALA A 18 -2.41 2.54 -0.24
N LEU A 19 -2.38 1.31 0.19
CA LEU A 19 -2.44 0.12 -0.65
C LEU A 19 -3.86 -0.44 -0.54
N ALA A 20 -4.67 -0.29 -1.60
CA ALA A 20 -5.89 -1.07 -1.73
C ALA A 20 -5.58 -2.32 -2.52
N VAL A 21 -5.64 -3.45 -1.88
CA VAL A 21 -5.45 -4.74 -2.52
C VAL A 21 -6.79 -5.34 -2.84
N VAL A 22 -6.96 -5.68 -4.10
CA VAL A 22 -8.14 -6.33 -4.62
C VAL A 22 -7.94 -7.83 -4.51
N GLY A 23 -8.43 -8.45 -3.45
CA GLY A 23 -8.59 -9.89 -3.40
C GLY A 23 -9.78 -10.30 -4.28
N ALA A 24 -9.69 -11.41 -5.02
CA ALA A 24 -10.81 -12.01 -5.71
C ALA A 24 -11.88 -12.45 -4.67
N GLY A 25 -12.68 -11.50 -4.20
CA GLY A 25 -13.83 -11.73 -3.35
C GLY A 25 -14.94 -12.36 -4.17
N ALA A 26 -15.35 -13.56 -3.81
CA ALA A 26 -16.56 -14.16 -4.34
C ALA A 26 -17.75 -13.28 -3.97
N GLY A 27 -18.26 -12.52 -4.95
CA GLY A 27 -19.47 -11.76 -4.82
C GLY A 27 -20.62 -12.68 -4.39
N ALA A 28 -21.30 -12.34 -3.31
CA ALA A 28 -22.55 -12.97 -2.92
C ALA A 28 -23.66 -12.51 -3.88
N GLY A 29 -23.60 -12.96 -5.11
CA GLY A 29 -24.70 -12.91 -6.07
C GLY A 29 -25.60 -14.14 -5.82
N ARG A 30 -26.84 -13.90 -5.41
CA ARG A 30 -27.89 -14.89 -5.30
C ARG A 30 -28.26 -15.37 -6.70
N ALA A 31 -27.71 -16.51 -7.14
CA ALA A 31 -28.24 -17.29 -8.25
C ALA A 31 -28.15 -18.76 -7.93
N ALA A 32 -29.28 -19.44 -8.10
CA ALA A 32 -29.44 -20.86 -7.88
C ALA A 32 -28.58 -21.68 -8.84
N GLY A 33 -27.91 -22.71 -8.30
CA GLY A 33 -27.60 -23.95 -8.99
C GLY A 33 -26.53 -23.89 -10.10
N ALA A 34 -25.25 -23.69 -9.72
CA ALA A 34 -24.14 -24.22 -10.48
C ALA A 34 -22.98 -24.52 -9.52
N ALA A 35 -22.49 -25.76 -9.59
CA ALA A 35 -21.37 -26.22 -8.78
C ALA A 35 -20.14 -25.34 -8.98
N THR A 36 -19.61 -24.81 -7.89
CA THR A 36 -18.35 -24.07 -7.85
C THR A 36 -17.23 -24.97 -8.38
N PRO A 37 -16.49 -24.59 -9.43
CA PRO A 37 -15.34 -25.36 -9.85
C PRO A 37 -14.28 -25.32 -8.73
N PRO A 38 -13.60 -26.45 -8.46
CA PRO A 38 -12.55 -26.47 -7.46
C PRO A 38 -11.41 -25.54 -7.90
N ILE A 39 -10.93 -24.72 -6.96
CA ILE A 39 -9.70 -23.93 -7.15
C ILE A 39 -8.58 -24.95 -7.42
N ARG A 40 -8.15 -25.02 -8.68
CA ARG A 40 -6.99 -25.82 -9.05
C ARG A 40 -5.75 -25.02 -8.64
N HIS A 41 -5.09 -25.45 -7.58
CA HIS A 41 -3.70 -25.08 -7.32
C HIS A 41 -2.86 -25.73 -8.41
N THR A 42 -2.52 -24.99 -9.47
CA THR A 42 -1.45 -25.37 -10.36
C THR A 42 -0.15 -24.97 -9.65
N ALA A 43 0.66 -25.95 -9.31
CA ALA A 43 2.02 -25.72 -8.86
C ALA A 43 2.75 -24.85 -9.90
N GLY A 44 3.21 -23.64 -9.51
CA GLY A 44 3.91 -22.69 -10.38
C GLY A 44 3.13 -21.44 -10.79
N GLY A 45 1.88 -21.23 -10.34
CA GLY A 45 1.14 -20.00 -10.63
C GLY A 45 1.54 -18.87 -9.68
N GLN A 46 2.17 -17.83 -10.22
CA GLN A 46 2.30 -16.54 -9.54
C GLN A 46 0.89 -16.08 -9.10
N LEU A 47 0.74 -15.74 -7.83
CA LEU A 47 -0.41 -14.97 -7.36
C LEU A 47 -0.35 -13.62 -8.09
N GLN A 48 -1.18 -13.42 -9.11
CA GLN A 48 -1.40 -12.09 -9.68
C GLN A 48 -2.13 -11.28 -8.61
N THR A 49 -1.38 -10.57 -7.81
CA THR A 49 -1.92 -9.57 -6.89
C THR A 49 -2.31 -8.36 -7.71
N SER A 50 -3.60 -8.14 -7.85
CA SER A 50 -4.15 -6.95 -8.51
C SER A 50 -4.47 -5.93 -7.42
N PHE A 51 -3.97 -4.68 -7.54
CA PHE A 51 -4.17 -3.64 -6.55
C PHE A 51 -4.05 -2.23 -7.12
N TRP A 52 -4.56 -1.26 -6.40
CA TRP A 52 -4.29 0.15 -6.61
C TRP A 52 -3.31 0.67 -5.55
N LEU A 53 -2.35 1.47 -5.99
CA LEU A 53 -1.46 2.23 -5.12
C LEU A 53 -1.76 3.72 -5.29
N ALA A 54 -2.08 4.41 -4.20
CA ALA A 54 -2.24 5.85 -4.22
C ALA A 54 -1.03 6.54 -3.57
N THR A 55 -0.55 7.61 -4.19
CA THR A 55 0.42 8.50 -3.57
C THR A 55 -0.28 9.53 -2.69
N SER A 56 0.43 10.12 -1.75
CA SER A 56 -0.10 11.21 -0.91
C SER A 56 -0.53 12.44 -1.72
N SER A 57 0.03 12.64 -2.92
CA SER A 57 -0.38 13.68 -3.87
C SER A 57 -1.65 13.35 -4.65
N GLY A 58 -2.23 12.17 -4.45
CA GLY A 58 -3.46 11.72 -5.12
C GLY A 58 -3.25 11.00 -6.44
N SER A 59 -2.01 10.80 -6.91
CA SER A 59 -1.77 9.97 -8.08
C SER A 59 -2.13 8.52 -7.80
N LEU A 60 -2.84 7.87 -8.72
CA LEU A 60 -3.21 6.47 -8.58
C LEU A 60 -2.47 5.61 -9.61
N LEU A 61 -1.88 4.52 -9.12
CA LEU A 61 -1.13 3.55 -9.91
C LEU A 61 -1.87 2.21 -9.87
N PRO A 62 -2.48 1.77 -10.99
CA PRO A 62 -3.18 0.49 -11.07
C PRO A 62 -2.21 -0.65 -11.40
N PHE A 63 -2.29 -1.76 -10.66
CA PHE A 63 -1.53 -2.99 -10.88
C PHE A 63 -2.49 -4.15 -11.13
N GLY A 64 -2.56 -4.62 -12.37
CA GLY A 64 -3.46 -5.71 -12.76
C GLY A 64 -4.96 -5.39 -12.64
N VAL A 65 -5.31 -4.13 -12.38
CA VAL A 65 -6.67 -3.60 -12.27
C VAL A 65 -6.84 -2.37 -13.15
N PRO A 66 -8.08 -2.02 -13.60
CA PRO A 66 -8.31 -0.80 -14.38
C PRO A 66 -8.13 0.46 -13.50
N SER A 67 -7.74 1.58 -14.12
CA SER A 67 -7.80 2.89 -13.49
C SER A 67 -9.12 3.56 -13.88
N TYR A 68 -9.80 4.11 -12.89
CA TYR A 68 -11.05 4.87 -13.09
C TYR A 68 -10.82 6.38 -12.94
N GLY A 69 -9.58 6.80 -12.68
CA GLY A 69 -9.18 8.20 -12.56
C GLY A 69 -8.44 8.51 -11.24
N SER A 70 -7.99 9.74 -11.14
CA SER A 70 -7.35 10.28 -9.93
C SER A 70 -7.59 11.79 -9.86
N PRO A 71 -7.43 12.45 -8.69
CA PRO A 71 -7.60 13.89 -8.58
C PRO A 71 -6.71 14.64 -9.58
N THR A 72 -7.29 15.64 -10.25
CA THR A 72 -6.58 16.52 -11.18
C THR A 72 -6.36 17.87 -10.51
N GLY A 73 -5.13 18.20 -10.22
CA GLY A 73 -4.75 19.45 -9.57
C GLY A 73 -4.26 19.28 -8.13
N PRO A 74 -3.84 20.39 -7.49
CA PRO A 74 -3.29 20.35 -6.14
C PRO A 74 -4.39 19.98 -5.13
N LEU A 75 -4.07 19.07 -4.21
CA LEU A 75 -4.93 18.72 -3.09
C LEU A 75 -4.69 19.69 -1.92
N ASN A 76 -5.73 19.98 -1.15
CA ASN A 76 -5.58 20.77 0.09
C ASN A 76 -4.80 20.00 1.16
N GLN A 77 -4.98 18.68 1.21
CA GLN A 77 -4.32 17.78 2.15
C GLN A 77 -3.96 16.46 1.45
N PRO A 78 -2.95 15.73 1.96
CA PRO A 78 -2.51 14.48 1.36
C PRO A 78 -3.59 13.39 1.42
N VAL A 79 -3.61 12.54 0.38
CA VAL A 79 -4.40 11.29 0.39
C VAL A 79 -3.83 10.35 1.44
N VAL A 80 -4.72 9.74 2.23
CA VAL A 80 -4.39 8.81 3.32
C VAL A 80 -4.99 7.42 3.12
N GLY A 81 -5.86 7.23 2.11
CA GLY A 81 -6.47 5.94 1.84
C GLY A 81 -7.05 5.83 0.44
N VAL A 82 -7.03 4.63 -0.12
CA VAL A 82 -7.84 4.21 -1.27
C VAL A 82 -8.57 2.91 -0.90
N VAL A 83 -9.86 2.86 -1.15
CA VAL A 83 -10.71 1.72 -0.79
C VAL A 83 -11.57 1.35 -2.01
N PRO A 84 -11.50 0.10 -2.49
CA PRO A 84 -12.29 -0.35 -3.64
C PRO A 84 -13.78 -0.43 -3.33
N SER A 85 -14.61 -0.26 -4.37
CA SER A 85 -16.01 -0.71 -4.35
C SER A 85 -16.07 -2.25 -4.28
N GLY A 86 -17.19 -2.80 -3.84
CA GLY A 86 -17.33 -4.24 -3.58
C GLY A 86 -17.19 -5.12 -4.81
N ASP A 87 -17.52 -4.62 -5.98
CA ASP A 87 -17.36 -5.29 -7.26
C ASP A 87 -16.09 -4.88 -7.99
N GLN A 88 -15.29 -3.94 -7.38
CA GLN A 88 -14.02 -3.45 -7.91
C GLN A 88 -14.15 -2.67 -9.24
N GLN A 89 -15.34 -2.16 -9.54
CA GLN A 89 -15.58 -1.28 -10.67
C GLN A 89 -15.37 0.20 -10.32
N GLY A 90 -14.93 0.48 -9.10
CA GLY A 90 -14.61 1.81 -8.61
C GLY A 90 -13.81 1.79 -7.31
N TYR A 91 -13.51 2.97 -6.80
CA TYR A 91 -12.85 3.17 -5.51
C TYR A 91 -13.09 4.56 -4.95
N TRP A 92 -12.99 4.67 -3.64
CA TRP A 92 -12.90 5.94 -2.93
C TRP A 92 -11.45 6.25 -2.59
N MET A 93 -11.04 7.50 -2.77
CA MET A 93 -9.79 8.03 -2.23
C MET A 93 -10.13 9.06 -1.16
N VAL A 94 -9.52 8.97 0.00
CA VAL A 94 -9.75 9.87 1.12
C VAL A 94 -8.50 10.65 1.45
N ALA A 95 -8.63 11.97 1.64
CA ALA A 95 -7.56 12.84 2.10
C ALA A 95 -7.60 13.05 3.62
N SER A 96 -6.51 13.53 4.22
CA SER A 96 -6.39 13.70 5.67
C SER A 96 -7.29 14.78 6.27
N ASP A 97 -7.85 15.68 5.47
CA ASP A 97 -8.94 16.59 5.86
C ASP A 97 -10.33 15.95 5.75
N GLY A 98 -10.38 14.68 5.31
CA GLY A 98 -11.58 13.93 5.03
C GLY A 98 -12.27 14.33 3.73
N GLY A 99 -11.56 15.04 2.85
CA GLY A 99 -11.97 15.20 1.45
C GLY A 99 -12.04 13.84 0.78
N LEU A 100 -13.11 13.57 0.05
CA LEU A 100 -13.37 12.28 -0.58
C LEU A 100 -13.52 12.44 -2.08
N PHE A 101 -12.86 11.55 -2.81
CA PHE A 101 -12.92 11.44 -4.26
C PHE A 101 -13.45 10.06 -4.64
N SER A 102 -14.52 10.02 -5.43
CA SER A 102 -15.15 8.79 -5.91
C SER A 102 -14.84 8.59 -7.39
N TYR A 103 -14.45 7.38 -7.76
CA TYR A 103 -14.11 7.01 -9.12
C TYR A 103 -14.77 5.69 -9.53
N GLY A 104 -15.06 5.54 -10.83
CA GLY A 104 -15.80 4.39 -11.32
C GLY A 104 -17.24 4.41 -10.80
N ASP A 105 -17.71 3.29 -10.29
CA ASP A 105 -19.04 3.12 -9.73
C ASP A 105 -19.15 3.41 -8.22
N ALA A 106 -18.04 3.79 -7.56
CA ALA A 106 -18.04 4.12 -6.15
C ALA A 106 -18.89 5.37 -5.85
N PRO A 107 -20.03 5.25 -5.11
CA PRO A 107 -20.93 6.37 -4.91
C PRO A 107 -20.42 7.34 -3.85
N PHE A 108 -20.72 8.63 -4.03
CA PHE A 108 -20.39 9.67 -3.07
C PHE A 108 -21.55 9.92 -2.12
N TYR A 109 -21.33 9.73 -0.82
CA TYR A 109 -22.33 9.95 0.24
C TYR A 109 -22.05 11.18 1.09
N GLY A 110 -20.90 11.84 0.92
CA GLY A 110 -20.48 13.02 1.66
C GLY A 110 -19.02 12.96 2.10
N SER A 111 -18.54 14.04 2.69
CA SER A 111 -17.15 14.18 3.14
C SER A 111 -17.04 15.20 4.27
N THR A 112 -15.89 15.23 4.96
CA THR A 112 -15.57 16.27 5.95
C THR A 112 -14.61 17.33 5.41
N GLY A 113 -14.28 17.30 4.12
CA GLY A 113 -13.29 18.20 3.51
C GLY A 113 -13.63 19.69 3.55
N ASN A 114 -14.86 20.06 3.89
CA ASN A 114 -15.32 21.44 4.04
C ASN A 114 -15.50 21.88 5.51
N ILE A 115 -15.14 21.04 6.48
CA ILE A 115 -15.22 21.35 7.91
C ILE A 115 -13.84 21.24 8.55
N ARG A 116 -13.64 22.03 9.59
CA ARG A 116 -12.38 21.96 10.36
C ARG A 116 -12.44 20.80 11.33
N LEU A 117 -11.56 19.83 11.14
CA LEU A 117 -11.39 18.69 12.05
C LEU A 117 -10.41 19.01 13.19
N ASN A 118 -10.60 18.40 14.35
CA ASN A 118 -9.67 18.49 15.47
C ASN A 118 -8.37 17.73 15.18
N ARG A 119 -8.49 16.60 14.49
CA ARG A 119 -7.39 15.73 14.08
C ARG A 119 -7.61 15.22 12.66
N PRO A 120 -6.51 14.88 11.95
CA PRO A 120 -6.62 14.40 10.58
C PRO A 120 -7.35 13.06 10.50
N VAL A 121 -8.08 12.85 9.41
CA VAL A 121 -8.60 11.54 9.01
C VAL A 121 -7.44 10.62 8.68
N VAL A 122 -7.54 9.36 9.12
CA VAL A 122 -6.52 8.31 8.91
C VAL A 122 -7.04 7.12 8.09
N GLY A 123 -8.35 7.06 7.83
CA GLY A 123 -8.91 5.98 7.03
C GLY A 123 -10.40 6.12 6.73
N LEU A 124 -10.85 5.25 5.82
CA LEU A 124 -12.23 5.06 5.40
C LEU A 124 -12.57 3.57 5.50
N ALA A 125 -13.77 3.27 5.98
CA ALA A 125 -14.32 1.91 5.96
C ALA A 125 -15.73 1.96 5.36
N PRO A 126 -16.05 1.21 4.28
CA PRO A 126 -17.39 1.15 3.72
C PRO A 126 -18.32 0.35 4.63
N SER A 127 -19.62 0.67 4.60
CA SER A 127 -20.65 -0.18 5.18
C SER A 127 -20.73 -1.51 4.43
N ARG A 128 -21.35 -2.52 5.04
CA ARG A 128 -21.38 -3.90 4.50
C ARG A 128 -21.96 -3.99 3.08
N ASP A 129 -23.00 -3.24 2.80
CA ASP A 129 -23.67 -3.19 1.50
C ASP A 129 -23.20 -2.05 0.61
N GLN A 130 -22.22 -1.25 1.14
CA GLN A 130 -21.64 -0.09 0.48
C GLN A 130 -22.63 1.06 0.19
N GLY A 131 -23.77 1.06 0.86
CA GLY A 131 -24.72 2.17 0.89
C GLY A 131 -24.22 3.39 1.70
N GLY A 132 -23.04 3.26 2.34
CA GLY A 132 -22.39 4.30 3.10
C GLY A 132 -20.94 3.96 3.46
N TYR A 133 -20.34 4.81 4.28
CA TYR A 133 -18.99 4.62 4.83
C TYR A 133 -18.76 5.43 6.09
N TRP A 134 -17.79 5.02 6.86
CA TRP A 134 -17.22 5.77 7.97
C TRP A 134 -15.87 6.37 7.60
N LEU A 135 -15.62 7.63 8.01
CA LEU A 135 -14.30 8.19 8.10
C LEU A 135 -13.85 8.17 9.55
N VAL A 136 -12.60 7.82 9.81
CA VAL A 136 -12.03 7.82 11.16
C VAL A 136 -10.86 8.79 11.24
N ALA A 137 -10.86 9.64 12.27
CA ALA A 137 -9.76 10.56 12.56
C ALA A 137 -8.78 9.95 13.58
N SER A 138 -7.57 10.51 13.68
CA SER A 138 -6.50 9.98 14.55
C SER A 138 -6.77 10.13 16.06
N ASP A 139 -7.74 10.94 16.47
CA ASP A 139 -8.29 10.98 17.84
C ASP A 139 -9.40 9.94 18.05
N GLY A 140 -9.73 9.19 17.00
CA GLY A 140 -10.81 8.22 16.95
C GLY A 140 -12.19 8.85 16.81
N GLY A 141 -12.28 10.12 16.39
CA GLY A 141 -13.52 10.72 15.90
C GLY A 141 -14.01 9.94 14.67
N VAL A 142 -15.29 9.59 14.65
CA VAL A 142 -15.93 8.82 13.56
C VAL A 142 -17.01 9.66 12.91
N PHE A 143 -16.99 9.72 11.58
CA PHE A 143 -17.97 10.44 10.77
C PHE A 143 -18.66 9.45 9.85
N SER A 144 -20.00 9.40 9.94
CA SER A 144 -20.85 8.46 9.18
C SER A 144 -21.50 9.14 8.00
N PHE A 145 -21.50 8.48 6.85
CA PHE A 145 -22.13 8.97 5.61
C PHE A 145 -22.95 7.84 4.97
N GLY A 146 -24.02 8.24 4.26
CA GLY A 146 -24.94 7.26 3.68
C GLY A 146 -25.69 6.49 4.75
N ASP A 147 -25.74 5.18 4.63
CA ASP A 147 -26.40 4.27 5.59
C ASP A 147 -25.47 3.79 6.74
N ALA A 148 -24.22 4.23 6.77
CA ALA A 148 -23.28 3.86 7.81
C ALA A 148 -23.73 4.36 9.19
N VAL A 149 -24.08 3.44 10.09
CA VAL A 149 -24.59 3.77 11.43
C VAL A 149 -23.44 4.16 12.37
N PHE A 150 -23.58 5.27 13.09
CA PHE A 150 -22.65 5.67 14.13
C PHE A 150 -22.85 4.83 15.39
N HIS A 151 -21.84 4.11 15.83
CA HIS A 151 -21.87 3.26 17.03
C HIS A 151 -21.09 3.84 18.20
N GLY A 152 -20.37 4.94 18.01
CA GLY A 152 -19.57 5.61 19.03
C GLY A 152 -18.16 5.98 18.53
N SER A 153 -17.39 6.66 19.38
CA SER A 153 -16.05 7.14 19.02
C SER A 153 -15.18 7.36 20.26
N THR A 154 -13.87 7.46 20.07
CA THR A 154 -12.92 7.88 21.13
C THR A 154 -12.58 9.37 21.04
N GLY A 155 -13.21 10.14 20.18
CA GLY A 155 -12.86 11.55 19.91
C GLY A 155 -12.94 12.50 21.12
N ASN A 156 -13.58 12.07 22.20
CA ASN A 156 -13.64 12.79 23.49
C ASN A 156 -12.71 12.23 24.57
N LEU A 157 -11.91 11.21 24.24
CA LEU A 157 -10.96 10.58 25.15
C LEU A 157 -9.53 11.09 24.89
N THR A 158 -8.72 11.07 25.95
CA THR A 158 -7.28 11.25 25.78
C THR A 158 -6.65 9.89 25.53
N LEU A 159 -6.16 9.69 24.32
CA LEU A 159 -5.49 8.46 23.92
C LEU A 159 -3.99 8.53 24.20
N ASN A 160 -3.37 7.41 24.56
CA ASN A 160 -1.92 7.30 24.69
C ASN A 160 -1.21 7.43 23.35
N GLN A 161 -1.79 6.82 22.32
CA GLN A 161 -1.31 6.87 20.94
C GLN A 161 -2.50 7.10 19.98
N PRO A 162 -2.26 7.69 18.80
CA PRO A 162 -3.32 7.97 17.84
C PRO A 162 -3.96 6.69 17.30
N ILE A 163 -5.25 6.76 16.96
CA ILE A 163 -5.92 5.75 16.15
C ILE A 163 -5.29 5.74 14.76
N VAL A 164 -5.04 4.54 14.24
CA VAL A 164 -4.41 4.31 12.93
C VAL A 164 -5.29 3.50 11.97
N SER A 165 -6.29 2.77 12.47
CA SER A 165 -7.16 1.96 11.63
C SER A 165 -8.54 1.76 12.26
N MET A 166 -9.52 1.54 11.39
CA MET A 166 -10.89 1.14 11.70
C MET A 166 -11.24 -0.13 10.92
N ALA A 167 -11.96 -1.05 11.54
CA ALA A 167 -12.45 -2.26 10.89
C ALA A 167 -13.91 -2.52 11.33
N PRO A 168 -14.88 -2.54 10.39
CA PRO A 168 -16.26 -2.90 10.69
C PRO A 168 -16.40 -4.37 11.06
N THR A 169 -17.43 -4.69 11.87
CA THR A 169 -17.84 -6.08 12.06
C THR A 169 -18.41 -6.67 10.76
N PRO A 170 -18.34 -8.00 10.56
CA PRO A 170 -18.80 -8.62 9.31
C PRO A 170 -20.28 -8.37 8.97
N ASP A 171 -21.10 -8.09 9.98
CA ASP A 171 -22.52 -7.75 9.80
C ASP A 171 -22.79 -6.23 9.73
N GLY A 172 -21.76 -5.39 10.00
CA GLY A 172 -21.83 -3.94 9.94
C GLY A 172 -22.53 -3.29 11.13
N GLN A 173 -22.78 -4.05 12.23
CA GLN A 173 -23.47 -3.52 13.42
C GLN A 173 -22.49 -2.96 14.46
N GLY A 174 -21.21 -2.90 14.16
CA GLY A 174 -20.19 -2.34 15.00
C GLY A 174 -18.87 -2.18 14.27
N TYR A 175 -17.84 -1.76 15.02
CA TYR A 175 -16.48 -1.65 14.51
C TYR A 175 -15.44 -1.63 15.63
N TRP A 176 -14.23 -2.01 15.27
CA TRP A 176 -13.02 -1.84 16.09
C TRP A 176 -12.25 -0.61 15.61
N LEU A 177 -11.71 0.17 16.55
CA LEU A 177 -10.64 1.13 16.30
C LEU A 177 -9.37 0.59 16.94
N VAL A 178 -8.23 0.71 16.25
CA VAL A 178 -6.94 0.33 16.79
C VAL A 178 -5.99 1.52 16.81
N ALA A 179 -5.31 1.71 17.97
CA ALA A 179 -4.29 2.73 18.13
C ALA A 179 -2.90 2.22 17.74
N ALA A 180 -1.96 3.14 17.52
CA ALA A 180 -0.59 2.82 17.09
C ALA A 180 0.19 1.97 18.12
N ASP A 181 -0.16 2.01 19.40
CA ASP A 181 0.39 1.14 20.45
C ASP A 181 -0.23 -0.26 20.47
N GLY A 182 -1.32 -0.48 19.71
CA GLY A 182 -2.06 -1.73 19.68
C GLY A 182 -3.25 -1.77 20.64
N GLY A 183 -3.61 -0.67 21.27
CA GLY A 183 -4.85 -0.52 22.01
C GLY A 183 -6.07 -0.68 21.08
N VAL A 184 -7.06 -1.46 21.50
CA VAL A 184 -8.28 -1.74 20.73
C VAL A 184 -9.49 -1.18 21.44
N PHE A 185 -10.33 -0.45 20.72
CA PHE A 185 -11.60 0.11 21.16
C PHE A 185 -12.73 -0.50 20.37
N THR A 186 -13.82 -0.89 21.03
CA THR A 186 -14.94 -1.61 20.44
C THR A 186 -16.22 -0.77 20.52
N PHE A 187 -16.98 -0.75 19.43
CA PHE A 187 -18.24 -0.02 19.35
C PHE A 187 -19.31 -0.86 18.66
N GLY A 188 -20.59 -0.65 19.06
CA GLY A 188 -21.68 -1.47 18.60
C GLY A 188 -21.59 -2.91 19.11
N ASP A 189 -21.70 -3.87 18.23
CA ASP A 189 -21.58 -5.31 18.54
C ASP A 189 -20.15 -5.86 18.48
N ALA A 190 -19.16 -5.03 18.18
CA ALA A 190 -17.76 -5.42 18.13
C ALA A 190 -17.26 -5.95 19.47
N VAL A 191 -16.83 -7.22 19.53
CA VAL A 191 -16.34 -7.86 20.75
C VAL A 191 -14.84 -7.65 20.90
N PHE A 192 -14.39 -7.33 22.13
CA PHE A 192 -12.96 -7.26 22.44
C PHE A 192 -12.38 -8.67 22.63
N HIS A 193 -11.37 -9.01 21.84
CA HIS A 193 -10.68 -10.30 21.89
C HIS A 193 -9.25 -10.21 22.42
N GLY A 194 -8.77 -9.01 22.71
CA GLY A 194 -7.42 -8.73 23.21
C GLY A 194 -6.76 -7.55 22.50
N SER A 195 -5.58 -7.17 22.96
CA SER A 195 -4.82 -6.06 22.39
C SER A 195 -3.31 -6.36 22.44
N SER A 196 -2.53 -5.60 21.68
CA SER A 196 -1.07 -5.66 21.73
C SER A 196 -0.45 -4.44 22.39
N ALA A 197 -1.23 -3.66 23.15
CA ALA A 197 -0.79 -2.42 23.80
C ALA A 197 0.35 -2.61 24.81
N ASP A 198 0.37 -3.75 25.50
CA ASP A 198 1.42 -4.09 26.45
C ASP A 198 2.61 -4.86 25.83
N THR A 199 2.58 -5.08 24.52
CA THR A 199 3.64 -5.79 23.81
C THR A 199 4.55 -4.78 23.13
N PRO A 200 5.82 -4.63 23.59
CA PRO A 200 6.79 -3.77 22.91
C PRO A 200 6.98 -4.21 21.43
N GLY A 201 7.12 -3.26 20.55
CA GLY A 201 7.34 -3.53 19.12
C GLY A 201 7.10 -2.29 18.26
N ASP A 202 7.21 -2.46 16.96
CA ASP A 202 6.93 -1.41 16.01
C ASP A 202 5.46 -0.96 16.07
N PRO A 203 5.16 0.27 15.69
CA PRO A 203 3.79 0.77 15.69
C PRO A 203 2.84 -0.13 14.91
N VAL A 204 1.62 -0.26 15.44
CA VAL A 204 0.54 -0.95 14.74
C VAL A 204 0.15 -0.14 13.49
N GLN A 205 -0.10 -0.86 12.42
CA GLN A 205 -0.56 -0.31 11.16
C GLN A 205 -2.08 -0.47 10.99
N ARG A 206 -2.62 -1.65 11.36
CA ARG A 206 -4.05 -1.94 11.19
C ARG A 206 -4.53 -3.16 11.95
N LEU A 207 -5.86 -3.27 12.03
CA LEU A 207 -6.60 -4.43 12.50
C LEU A 207 -7.42 -5.02 11.34
N VAL A 208 -7.43 -6.37 11.24
CA VAL A 208 -8.23 -7.11 10.25
C VAL A 208 -9.07 -8.15 10.98
N PRO A 209 -10.41 -8.07 10.91
CA PRO A 209 -11.28 -9.04 11.57
C PRO A 209 -11.28 -10.40 10.84
N THR A 210 -11.54 -11.47 11.58
CA THR A 210 -11.87 -12.76 10.98
C THR A 210 -13.23 -12.70 10.29
N ARG A 211 -13.47 -13.59 9.33
CA ARG A 211 -14.78 -13.68 8.63
C ARG A 211 -15.94 -13.95 9.57
N SER A 212 -15.68 -14.62 10.68
CA SER A 212 -16.68 -14.90 11.71
C SER A 212 -16.99 -13.71 12.62
N GLY A 213 -16.13 -12.68 12.64
CA GLY A 213 -16.19 -11.58 13.59
C GLY A 213 -15.83 -11.93 15.04
N ARG A 214 -15.36 -13.19 15.28
CA ARG A 214 -15.01 -13.68 16.62
C ARG A 214 -13.52 -13.60 16.94
N GLY A 215 -12.78 -12.85 16.14
CA GLY A 215 -11.37 -12.59 16.30
C GLY A 215 -10.86 -11.57 15.29
N TYR A 216 -9.60 -11.24 15.42
CA TYR A 216 -8.90 -10.35 14.50
C TYR A 216 -7.39 -10.53 14.58
N TRP A 217 -6.70 -10.05 13.54
CA TRP A 217 -5.24 -9.86 13.53
C TRP A 217 -4.93 -8.37 13.70
N ILE A 218 -3.88 -8.08 14.47
CA ILE A 218 -3.28 -6.75 14.59
C ILE A 218 -1.92 -6.80 13.90
N PHE A 219 -1.75 -6.03 12.83
CA PHE A 219 -0.53 -5.97 12.03
C PHE A 219 0.31 -4.77 12.43
N ARG A 220 1.61 -5.00 12.59
CA ARG A 220 2.62 -3.97 12.85
C ARG A 220 3.33 -3.55 11.57
N GLN A 221 4.02 -2.39 11.60
CA GLN A 221 4.77 -1.87 10.46
C GLN A 221 5.91 -2.78 9.98
N ASN A 222 6.48 -3.60 10.86
CA ASN A 222 7.50 -4.60 10.52
C ASN A 222 6.92 -5.90 9.93
N GLY A 223 5.59 -5.98 9.75
CA GLY A 223 4.89 -7.15 9.22
C GLY A 223 4.52 -8.21 10.26
N GLU A 224 4.89 -8.05 11.52
CA GLU A 224 4.43 -8.94 12.58
C GLU A 224 2.91 -8.83 12.75
N ALA A 225 2.26 -9.96 13.02
CA ALA A 225 0.83 -10.05 13.27
C ALA A 225 0.54 -10.74 14.61
N GLY A 226 -0.19 -10.05 15.49
CA GLY A 226 -0.81 -10.63 16.67
C GLY A 226 -2.19 -11.18 16.32
N ALA A 227 -2.49 -12.43 16.70
CA ALA A 227 -3.79 -13.08 16.48
C ALA A 227 -4.59 -13.13 17.78
N PHE A 228 -5.87 -12.74 17.73
CA PHE A 228 -6.76 -12.65 18.89
C PHE A 228 -8.12 -13.29 18.58
N GLY A 229 -8.75 -13.88 19.62
CA GLY A 229 -10.01 -14.60 19.46
C GLY A 229 -9.84 -15.88 18.65
N ASP A 230 -10.65 -16.07 17.60
CA ASP A 230 -10.56 -17.23 16.70
C ASP A 230 -9.57 -17.01 15.52
N ALA A 231 -8.87 -15.90 15.49
CA ALA A 231 -7.78 -15.70 14.55
C ALA A 231 -6.62 -16.66 14.86
N THR A 232 -6.05 -17.30 13.82
CA THR A 232 -4.92 -18.20 13.97
C THR A 232 -3.66 -17.58 13.36
N THR A 233 -2.50 -17.88 13.92
CA THR A 233 -1.20 -17.40 13.39
C THR A 233 -0.83 -18.06 12.06
N LEU A 234 -1.51 -19.13 11.66
CA LEU A 234 -1.20 -19.95 10.49
C LEU A 234 -2.13 -19.71 9.29
N ASP A 235 -3.23 -18.99 9.48
CA ASP A 235 -4.21 -18.75 8.42
C ASP A 235 -4.72 -17.30 8.46
N PRO A 236 -3.84 -16.32 8.22
CA PRO A 236 -4.30 -14.94 8.03
C PRO A 236 -5.22 -14.91 6.81
N PRO A 237 -6.28 -14.07 6.80
CA PRO A 237 -7.13 -13.91 5.63
C PRO A 237 -6.29 -13.53 4.41
N SER A 238 -6.77 -13.88 3.22
CA SER A 238 -6.07 -13.54 1.97
C SER A 238 -5.78 -12.04 1.85
N GLU A 239 -6.63 -11.19 2.42
CA GLU A 239 -6.38 -9.75 2.52
C GLU A 239 -5.22 -9.40 3.47
N ALA A 240 -4.98 -10.22 4.48
CA ALA A 240 -3.81 -10.08 5.36
C ALA A 240 -2.53 -10.61 4.70
N LEU A 241 -2.63 -11.65 3.89
CA LEU A 241 -1.53 -12.14 3.03
C LEU A 241 -1.17 -11.14 1.93
N LEU A 242 -2.14 -10.36 1.46
CA LEU A 242 -1.93 -9.29 0.49
C LEU A 242 -1.26 -8.05 1.09
N MET A 243 -1.18 -7.98 2.42
CA MET A 243 -0.34 -7.05 3.18
C MET A 243 0.78 -7.85 3.88
N SER A 244 1.33 -8.85 3.21
CA SER A 244 2.61 -9.46 3.54
C SER A 244 3.60 -8.36 3.93
N PRO A 245 4.51 -8.62 4.89
CA PRO A 245 5.45 -7.60 5.30
C PRO A 245 6.00 -6.93 4.05
N VAL A 246 5.92 -5.59 4.03
CA VAL A 246 6.45 -4.80 2.92
C VAL A 246 7.88 -5.26 2.73
N THR A 247 8.12 -6.02 1.69
CA THR A 247 9.44 -6.59 1.43
C THR A 247 10.45 -5.46 1.21
N PRO A 248 11.75 -5.69 1.36
CA PRO A 248 12.74 -4.71 0.94
C PRO A 248 12.50 -4.20 -0.48
N GLY A 249 12.13 -5.10 -1.41
CA GLY A 249 11.78 -4.76 -2.78
C GLY A 249 10.55 -3.84 -2.89
N ASP A 250 9.51 -4.08 -2.10
CA ASP A 250 8.34 -3.20 -2.07
C ASP A 250 8.71 -1.80 -1.56
N ARG A 251 9.53 -1.71 -0.50
CA ARG A 251 10.02 -0.41 0.00
C ARG A 251 10.88 0.33 -1.02
N ALA A 252 11.72 -0.40 -1.77
CA ALA A 252 12.53 0.20 -2.83
C ALA A 252 11.65 0.77 -3.95
N VAL A 253 10.62 0.03 -4.38
CA VAL A 253 9.63 0.49 -5.37
C VAL A 253 8.83 1.68 -4.84
N MET A 254 8.42 1.65 -3.59
CA MET A 254 7.73 2.77 -2.94
C MET A 254 8.57 4.06 -3.00
N PHE A 255 9.85 3.98 -2.62
CA PHE A 255 10.74 5.12 -2.76
C PHE A 255 10.87 5.60 -4.21
N ALA A 256 11.00 4.68 -5.17
CA ALA A 256 11.09 5.05 -6.59
C ALA A 256 9.82 5.77 -7.08
N PHE A 257 8.64 5.37 -6.62
CA PHE A 257 7.38 6.05 -6.93
C PHE A 257 7.31 7.49 -6.39
N GLU A 258 7.88 7.74 -5.22
CA GLU A 258 8.00 9.11 -4.68
C GLU A 258 8.87 10.02 -5.55
N GLN A 259 9.70 9.44 -6.41
CA GLN A 259 10.58 10.18 -7.30
C GLN A 259 9.95 10.45 -8.69
N LEU A 260 8.74 9.92 -8.97
CA LEU A 260 8.07 10.13 -10.26
C LEU A 260 7.98 11.62 -10.61
N GLY A 261 8.27 11.94 -11.87
CA GLY A 261 8.30 13.30 -12.40
C GLY A 261 9.57 14.09 -12.07
N LYS A 262 10.47 13.58 -11.23
CA LYS A 262 11.77 14.24 -11.00
C LYS A 262 12.64 14.17 -12.24
N PRO A 263 13.45 15.20 -12.52
CA PRO A 263 14.23 15.26 -13.75
C PRO A 263 15.27 14.14 -13.84
N TYR A 264 15.50 13.67 -15.07
CA TYR A 264 16.65 12.85 -15.37
C TYR A 264 17.91 13.74 -15.32
N ILE A 265 18.85 13.34 -14.49
CA ILE A 265 20.15 14.03 -14.38
C ILE A 265 21.25 12.99 -14.53
N TRP A 266 22.06 13.11 -15.59
CA TRP A 266 23.20 12.21 -15.81
C TRP A 266 24.14 12.21 -14.61
N GLY A 267 24.43 11.04 -14.04
CA GLY A 267 25.21 10.91 -12.80
C GLY A 267 24.42 11.23 -11.53
N GLY A 268 23.14 11.58 -11.64
CA GLY A 268 22.26 11.89 -10.51
C GLY A 268 21.86 10.67 -9.69
N ASN A 269 21.85 10.79 -8.36
CA ASN A 269 21.37 9.79 -7.41
C ASN A 269 20.50 10.43 -6.30
N GLY A 270 19.83 11.54 -6.62
CA GLY A 270 18.92 12.28 -5.74
C GLY A 270 19.58 13.44 -4.99
N PRO A 271 18.77 14.22 -4.22
CA PRO A 271 17.30 14.29 -4.30
C PRO A 271 16.78 15.17 -5.46
N ALA A 272 17.67 15.94 -6.15
CA ALA A 272 17.28 16.89 -7.21
C ALA A 272 16.85 16.18 -8.51
N GLY A 273 17.38 14.99 -8.77
CA GLY A 273 17.07 14.16 -9.93
C GLY A 273 17.94 12.91 -9.96
N TYR A 274 17.67 12.03 -10.91
CA TYR A 274 18.27 10.70 -10.98
C TYR A 274 18.66 10.35 -12.41
N ASP A 275 19.72 9.55 -12.58
CA ASP A 275 19.84 8.70 -13.77
C ASP A 275 19.28 7.30 -13.47
N CYS A 276 19.28 6.40 -14.45
CA CYS A 276 18.68 5.07 -14.34
C CYS A 276 19.24 4.27 -13.16
N SER A 277 20.55 4.12 -13.09
CA SER A 277 21.23 3.35 -12.05
C SER A 277 21.29 4.06 -10.69
N GLY A 278 21.26 5.40 -10.70
CA GLY A 278 21.16 6.20 -9.48
C GLY A 278 19.81 6.12 -8.80
N LEU A 279 18.71 6.07 -9.57
CA LEU A 279 17.37 5.83 -9.02
C LEU A 279 17.31 4.47 -8.32
N VAL A 280 17.76 3.42 -8.99
CA VAL A 280 17.74 2.06 -8.48
C VAL A 280 18.58 1.94 -7.21
N LEU A 281 19.79 2.48 -7.20
CA LEU A 281 20.67 2.50 -6.04
C LEU A 281 20.07 3.27 -4.86
N ALA A 282 19.53 4.47 -5.11
CA ALA A 282 18.90 5.29 -4.08
C ALA A 282 17.68 4.59 -3.48
N SER A 283 16.88 3.90 -4.30
CA SER A 283 15.68 3.16 -3.87
C SER A 283 16.03 2.05 -2.88
N TRP A 284 17.01 1.22 -3.18
CA TRP A 284 17.44 0.14 -2.32
C TRP A 284 18.21 0.61 -1.09
N SER A 285 19.03 1.65 -1.24
CA SER A 285 19.71 2.27 -0.10
C SER A 285 18.73 2.87 0.91
N HIS A 286 17.65 3.48 0.42
CA HIS A 286 16.59 4.02 1.28
C HIS A 286 15.74 2.93 1.93
N ALA A 287 15.41 1.88 1.16
CA ALA A 287 14.51 0.80 1.60
C ALA A 287 15.08 -0.03 2.75
N ASP A 288 16.37 -0.39 2.66
CA ASP A 288 16.97 -1.39 3.57
C ASP A 288 18.47 -1.18 3.80
N GLY A 289 19.00 0.00 3.44
CA GLY A 289 20.44 0.31 3.55
C GLY A 289 21.31 -0.51 2.59
N ILE A 290 20.69 -1.19 1.62
CA ILE A 290 21.43 -2.01 0.64
C ILE A 290 22.09 -1.11 -0.38
N GLY A 291 23.43 -1.23 -0.47
CA GLY A 291 24.25 -0.56 -1.46
C GLY A 291 24.84 -1.55 -2.45
N PHE A 292 24.92 -1.14 -3.71
CA PHE A 292 25.61 -1.88 -4.79
C PHE A 292 26.27 -0.90 -5.77
N ALA A 293 26.80 -1.40 -6.86
CA ALA A 293 27.56 -0.60 -7.82
C ALA A 293 26.76 0.61 -8.36
N ARG A 294 27.46 1.68 -8.73
CA ARG A 294 26.84 2.95 -9.17
C ARG A 294 26.28 2.88 -10.59
N VAL A 295 26.93 2.15 -11.50
CA VAL A 295 26.59 2.15 -12.92
C VAL A 295 25.87 0.87 -13.33
N ALA A 296 25.03 0.94 -14.35
CA ALA A 296 24.10 -0.12 -14.72
C ALA A 296 24.77 -1.47 -15.06
N ASN A 297 25.87 -1.46 -15.81
CA ASN A 297 26.59 -2.69 -16.14
C ASN A 297 27.20 -3.38 -14.91
N ASP A 298 27.78 -2.62 -13.99
CA ASP A 298 28.30 -3.18 -12.74
C ASP A 298 27.17 -3.66 -11.82
N GLN A 299 26.00 -2.98 -11.83
CA GLN A 299 24.80 -3.44 -11.13
C GLN A 299 24.32 -4.79 -11.69
N TYR A 300 24.29 -4.94 -13.02
CA TYR A 300 23.96 -6.22 -13.63
C TYR A 300 24.94 -7.35 -13.23
N HIS A 301 26.18 -7.03 -13.03
CA HIS A 301 27.20 -8.01 -12.64
C HIS A 301 27.19 -8.33 -11.14
N THR A 302 26.93 -7.33 -10.27
CA THR A 302 27.22 -7.42 -8.84
C THR A 302 26.01 -7.24 -7.90
N ALA A 303 24.86 -6.72 -8.37
CA ALA A 303 23.74 -6.44 -7.50
C ALA A 303 22.99 -7.73 -7.12
N GLY A 304 23.28 -8.27 -5.93
CA GLY A 304 22.54 -9.40 -5.35
C GLY A 304 22.58 -10.68 -6.19
N THR A 305 21.46 -11.41 -6.21
CA THR A 305 21.31 -12.72 -6.86
C THR A 305 20.76 -12.58 -8.28
N ALA A 306 21.31 -13.34 -9.23
CA ALA A 306 20.73 -13.41 -10.59
C ALA A 306 19.38 -14.12 -10.58
N VAL A 307 18.38 -13.56 -11.27
CA VAL A 307 17.03 -14.11 -11.38
C VAL A 307 16.59 -14.14 -12.84
N PRO A 308 15.92 -15.22 -13.32
CA PRO A 308 15.32 -15.26 -14.65
C PRO A 308 14.25 -14.16 -14.81
N LEU A 309 14.00 -13.69 -16.03
CA LEU A 309 12.94 -12.71 -16.29
C LEU A 309 11.55 -13.21 -15.89
N SER A 310 11.30 -14.53 -15.99
CA SER A 310 10.05 -15.16 -15.56
C SER A 310 9.80 -15.09 -14.07
N ASP A 311 10.85 -14.92 -13.28
CA ASP A 311 10.82 -15.00 -11.81
C ASP A 311 11.03 -13.65 -11.15
N LEU A 312 10.98 -12.56 -11.94
CA LEU A 312 11.07 -11.20 -11.43
C LEU A 312 9.96 -10.91 -10.42
N GLN A 313 10.35 -10.38 -9.26
CA GLN A 313 9.48 -9.91 -8.19
C GLN A 313 9.62 -8.40 -8.01
N THR A 314 8.64 -7.79 -7.34
CA THR A 314 8.68 -6.36 -6.99
C THR A 314 10.01 -5.99 -6.33
N GLY A 315 10.68 -4.95 -6.87
CA GLY A 315 12.00 -4.50 -6.42
C GLY A 315 13.17 -5.11 -7.16
N ASP A 316 13.01 -6.21 -7.88
CA ASP A 316 14.08 -6.75 -8.72
C ASP A 316 14.51 -5.74 -9.79
N LEU A 317 15.76 -5.84 -10.22
CA LEU A 317 16.34 -4.97 -11.22
C LEU A 317 16.23 -5.62 -12.60
N ALA A 318 15.69 -4.90 -13.55
CA ALA A 318 15.70 -5.26 -14.98
C ALA A 318 16.76 -4.43 -15.71
N PHE A 319 17.34 -4.98 -16.76
CA PHE A 319 18.48 -4.39 -17.47
C PHE A 319 18.34 -4.48 -18.98
N TRP A 320 18.95 -3.50 -19.68
CA TRP A 320 19.03 -3.45 -21.15
C TRP A 320 20.46 -3.21 -21.57
N GLY A 321 20.91 -3.95 -22.58
CA GLY A 321 22.26 -3.89 -23.14
C GLY A 321 22.26 -4.12 -24.64
N HIS A 322 23.29 -3.63 -25.33
CA HIS A 322 23.45 -3.81 -26.78
C HIS A 322 23.74 -5.27 -27.18
N SER A 323 24.10 -6.12 -26.20
CA SER A 323 24.33 -7.55 -26.40
C SER A 323 23.84 -8.32 -25.16
N GLN A 324 22.96 -9.28 -25.36
CA GLN A 324 22.41 -10.12 -24.30
C GLN A 324 23.44 -11.08 -23.67
N THR A 325 24.59 -11.24 -24.29
CA THR A 325 25.67 -12.13 -23.82
C THR A 325 26.88 -11.37 -23.27
N ASP A 326 26.90 -10.05 -23.40
CA ASP A 326 27.97 -9.19 -22.91
C ASP A 326 27.42 -8.20 -21.85
N TRP A 327 27.68 -8.50 -20.58
CA TRP A 327 27.22 -7.67 -19.46
C TRP A 327 27.85 -6.26 -19.48
N THR A 328 29.01 -6.07 -20.10
CA THR A 328 29.65 -4.75 -20.21
C THR A 328 28.92 -3.81 -21.16
N SER A 329 28.05 -4.36 -22.01
CA SER A 329 27.20 -3.61 -22.91
C SER A 329 25.93 -3.05 -22.27
N VAL A 330 25.66 -3.37 -21.00
CA VAL A 330 24.46 -2.89 -20.28
C VAL A 330 24.54 -1.38 -20.09
N TYR A 331 23.54 -0.69 -20.62
CA TYR A 331 23.46 0.77 -20.62
C TYR A 331 22.28 1.33 -19.80
N HIS A 332 21.31 0.50 -19.44
CA HIS A 332 20.10 0.93 -18.72
C HIS A 332 19.67 -0.09 -17.69
N THR A 333 19.01 0.42 -16.62
CA THR A 333 18.42 -0.40 -15.55
C THR A 333 17.16 0.27 -15.02
N ALA A 334 16.24 -0.55 -14.48
CA ALA A 334 14.99 -0.12 -13.89
C ALA A 334 14.58 -1.05 -12.75
N LEU A 335 13.72 -0.56 -11.84
CA LEU A 335 13.05 -1.38 -10.84
C LEU A 335 11.81 -2.05 -11.43
N TYR A 336 11.72 -3.36 -11.28
CA TYR A 336 10.52 -4.10 -11.63
C TYR A 336 9.44 -3.91 -10.56
N VAL A 337 8.21 -3.60 -10.99
CA VAL A 337 7.10 -3.29 -10.08
C VAL A 337 5.95 -4.29 -10.16
N GLY A 338 6.16 -5.40 -10.91
CA GLY A 338 5.12 -6.41 -11.12
C GLY A 338 4.35 -6.21 -12.43
N GLY A 339 3.68 -7.28 -12.91
CA GLY A 339 2.81 -7.23 -14.08
C GLY A 339 3.49 -6.78 -15.38
N GLY A 340 4.80 -7.01 -15.54
CA GLY A 340 5.58 -6.56 -16.70
C GLY A 340 5.85 -5.05 -16.73
N ARG A 341 5.68 -4.34 -15.62
CA ARG A 341 5.92 -2.89 -15.49
C ARG A 341 7.20 -2.60 -14.72
N ILE A 342 7.75 -1.41 -14.97
CA ILE A 342 8.98 -0.90 -14.35
C ILE A 342 8.81 0.55 -13.93
N VAL A 343 9.63 0.97 -12.95
CA VAL A 343 9.92 2.39 -12.69
C VAL A 343 11.37 2.65 -13.07
N GLU A 344 11.59 3.71 -13.83
CA GLU A 344 12.88 4.06 -14.39
C GLU A 344 13.11 5.57 -14.45
N ALA A 345 14.36 5.99 -14.45
CA ALA A 345 14.75 7.34 -14.85
C ALA A 345 15.28 7.29 -16.29
N THR A 346 14.58 7.92 -17.21
CA THR A 346 14.91 7.93 -18.64
C THR A 346 14.28 9.14 -19.33
N GLY A 347 14.76 9.47 -20.54
CA GLY A 347 14.31 10.66 -21.25
C GLY A 347 14.62 11.92 -20.47
N ASP A 348 13.60 12.58 -19.95
CA ASP A 348 13.72 13.84 -19.18
C ASP A 348 13.33 13.69 -17.69
N HIS A 349 12.75 12.55 -17.27
CA HIS A 349 12.28 12.39 -15.90
C HIS A 349 12.19 10.93 -15.45
N VAL A 350 11.90 10.75 -14.16
CA VAL A 350 11.52 9.45 -13.56
C VAL A 350 10.08 9.14 -13.95
N GLN A 351 9.85 7.96 -14.53
CA GLN A 351 8.54 7.56 -15.06
C GLN A 351 8.22 6.08 -14.86
N LEU A 352 6.95 5.75 -15.06
CA LEU A 352 6.51 4.36 -15.23
C LEU A 352 6.67 3.93 -16.68
N GLY A 353 7.20 2.73 -16.86
CA GLY A 353 7.37 2.09 -18.15
C GLY A 353 6.88 0.65 -18.16
N SER A 354 7.15 -0.04 -19.26
CA SER A 354 6.92 -1.48 -19.40
C SER A 354 8.24 -2.21 -19.69
N LEU A 355 8.36 -3.45 -19.23
CA LEU A 355 9.56 -4.26 -19.41
C LEU A 355 9.93 -4.43 -20.91
N GLY A 356 8.94 -4.42 -21.80
CA GLY A 356 9.15 -4.58 -23.23
C GLY A 356 9.30 -3.29 -24.04
N GLN A 357 9.24 -2.10 -23.42
CA GLN A 357 9.18 -0.82 -24.15
C GLN A 357 10.44 -0.49 -24.99
N TRP A 358 11.61 -0.99 -24.58
CA TRP A 358 12.89 -0.79 -25.27
C TRP A 358 13.17 -1.85 -26.35
N GLY A 359 12.19 -2.73 -26.63
CA GLY A 359 12.35 -3.89 -27.48
C GLY A 359 12.96 -5.09 -26.75
N THR A 360 12.59 -6.28 -27.20
CA THR A 360 13.05 -7.53 -26.58
C THR A 360 14.50 -7.88 -26.93
N GLY A 361 15.07 -7.23 -27.96
CA GLY A 361 16.45 -7.47 -28.41
C GLY A 361 17.51 -6.96 -27.42
N ASP A 362 17.21 -5.87 -26.73
CA ASP A 362 18.14 -5.24 -25.78
C ASP A 362 17.88 -5.67 -24.33
N LEU A 363 16.72 -6.27 -24.03
CA LEU A 363 16.41 -6.76 -22.68
C LEU A 363 17.33 -7.93 -22.34
N MET A 364 18.09 -7.78 -21.25
CA MET A 364 19.00 -8.84 -20.77
C MET A 364 18.21 -10.09 -20.35
N PRO A 365 18.78 -11.29 -20.49
CA PRO A 365 18.06 -12.56 -20.24
C PRO A 365 17.72 -12.83 -18.78
N GLY A 366 18.15 -12.00 -17.87
CA GLY A 366 17.83 -12.06 -16.44
C GLY A 366 17.96 -10.71 -15.76
N GLY A 367 17.41 -10.64 -14.54
CA GLY A 367 17.51 -9.50 -13.64
C GLY A 367 18.41 -9.79 -12.43
N ARG A 368 18.34 -8.89 -11.45
CA ARG A 368 19.03 -9.02 -10.17
C ARG A 368 18.06 -8.77 -9.02
N ARG A 369 18.20 -9.57 -7.97
CA ARG A 369 17.51 -9.39 -6.69
C ARG A 369 18.52 -8.97 -5.65
N PRO A 370 18.56 -7.69 -5.30
CA PRO A 370 19.45 -7.14 -4.26
C PRO A 370 19.21 -7.68 -2.87
#